data_f807c43b404955c91db54562fc3a3ea6
#
_entry.id   f807c43b404955c91db54562fc3a3ea6
#
_cell.length_a   1.000
_cell.length_b   1.000
_cell.length_c   1.000
_cell.angle_alpha   90.00
_cell.angle_beta   90.00
_cell.angle_gamma   90.00
#
_symmetry.space_group_name_H-M   'P 1'
#
loop_
_entity.id
_entity.type
_entity.pdbx_description
1 polymer ?
#
loop_
_entity_poly.entity_id
_entity_poly.type
_entity_poly.pdbx_seq_one_letter_code
_entity_poly.pdbx_strand_id
1 'polypeptide(L)'
;DDEGGLLETIIGFVVLIGIVVVVVWLISSVVKRKKAIKAFYEQANYYREVPNGGEIRVSHFLAQTFDVANEESLLIGALILSMINKGCIDPQTEESVGAFGKSKKSVNLKLIKKPDTDIEKKLYKVLVKAAGEDGILQEKELEKYAYKHPESVSNLLENALDDGREIFAENKGFTGHSGRKISDLTAKGKEELAEVMGLKKYLEDFSLISEREISETIIWQD
;
A
#
# COMPACT_ATOMS: atom_id res chain seq x y z
N ASP A 1 41.58 34.24 31.71
CA ASP A 1 41.27 33.37 30.53
C ASP A 1 40.12 32.36 30.80
N ASP A 2 39.39 32.50 31.91
CA ASP A 2 38.37 31.49 32.33
C ASP A 2 36.92 31.85 31.85
N GLU A 3 36.71 33.09 31.41
CA GLU A 3 35.37 33.56 31.00
C GLU A 3 34.91 32.97 29.63
N GLY A 4 35.84 32.68 28.73
CA GLY A 4 35.57 32.11 27.43
C GLY A 4 35.07 30.66 27.50
N GLY A 5 35.65 29.85 28.37
CA GLY A 5 35.27 28.43 28.57
C GLY A 5 33.87 28.30 29.22
N LEU A 6 33.52 29.23 30.08
CA LEU A 6 32.21 29.22 30.75
C LEU A 6 31.09 29.60 29.79
N LEU A 7 31.32 30.56 28.89
CA LEU A 7 30.39 30.93 27.83
C LEU A 7 30.13 29.82 26.85
N GLU A 8 31.20 29.13 26.39
CA GLU A 8 31.06 27.97 25.48
C GLU A 8 30.28 26.82 26.12
N THR A 9 30.50 26.57 27.42
CA THR A 9 29.78 25.54 28.17
C THR A 9 28.29 25.88 28.28
N ILE A 10 27.94 27.13 28.56
CA ILE A 10 26.55 27.59 28.63
C ILE A 10 25.86 27.47 27.27
N ILE A 11 26.52 27.88 26.19
CA ILE A 11 26.01 27.77 24.83
C ILE A 11 25.76 26.26 24.48
N GLY A 12 26.70 25.38 24.83
CA GLY A 12 26.53 23.94 24.64
C GLY A 12 25.31 23.38 25.36
N PHE A 13 25.08 23.80 26.61
CA PHE A 13 23.90 23.38 27.38
C PHE A 13 22.60 23.91 26.79
N VAL A 14 22.54 25.16 26.34
CA VAL A 14 21.34 25.74 25.70
C VAL A 14 21.00 24.99 24.39
N VAL A 15 22.00 24.68 23.58
CA VAL A 15 21.82 23.90 22.34
C VAL A 15 21.31 22.49 22.65
N LEU A 16 21.86 21.84 23.65
CA LEU A 16 21.44 20.48 24.06
C LEU A 16 19.98 20.46 24.55
N ILE A 17 19.59 21.44 25.38
CA ILE A 17 18.20 21.59 25.82
C ILE A 17 17.27 21.85 24.63
N GLY A 18 17.69 22.69 23.67
CA GLY A 18 16.93 22.96 22.45
C GLY A 18 16.68 21.69 21.63
N ILE A 19 17.71 20.85 21.46
CA ILE A 19 17.59 19.56 20.77
C ILE A 19 16.61 18.65 21.51
N VAL A 20 16.71 18.52 22.83
CA VAL A 20 15.81 17.68 23.63
C VAL A 20 14.35 18.14 23.49
N VAL A 21 14.09 19.46 23.55
CA VAL A 21 12.74 20.01 23.35
C VAL A 21 12.18 19.66 21.97
N VAL A 22 13.00 19.81 20.92
CA VAL A 22 12.58 19.45 19.54
C VAL A 22 12.28 17.96 19.44
N VAL A 23 13.11 17.09 20.00
CA VAL A 23 12.90 15.63 19.98
C VAL A 23 11.60 15.26 20.72
N VAL A 24 11.38 15.82 21.91
CA VAL A 24 10.14 15.57 22.69
C VAL A 24 8.91 16.06 21.93
N TRP A 25 9.00 17.23 21.28
CA TRP A 25 7.91 17.74 20.45
C TRP A 25 7.60 16.85 19.26
N LEU A 26 8.64 16.34 18.55
CA LEU A 26 8.48 15.41 17.44
C LEU A 26 7.82 14.09 17.89
N ILE A 27 8.32 13.50 18.97
CA ILE A 27 7.73 12.27 19.53
C ILE A 27 6.26 12.49 19.92
N SER A 28 5.97 13.59 20.62
CA SER A 28 4.60 13.93 21.02
C SER A 28 3.68 14.10 19.81
N SER A 29 4.17 14.72 18.74
CA SER A 29 3.43 14.89 17.49
C SER A 29 3.07 13.54 16.84
N VAL A 30 4.03 12.63 16.77
CA VAL A 30 3.81 11.26 16.23
C VAL A 30 2.80 10.48 17.07
N VAL A 31 2.94 10.53 18.40
CA VAL A 31 2.00 9.85 19.32
C VAL A 31 0.57 10.40 19.19
N LYS A 32 0.43 11.72 19.13
CA LYS A 32 -0.89 12.36 18.93
C LYS A 32 -1.52 11.94 17.60
N ARG A 33 -0.72 11.92 16.52
CA ARG A 33 -1.17 11.47 15.20
C ARG A 33 -1.68 10.02 15.24
N LYS A 34 -0.88 9.09 15.80
CA LYS A 34 -1.26 7.67 15.90
C LYS A 34 -2.54 7.49 16.73
N LYS A 35 -2.68 8.22 17.85
CA LYS A 35 -3.92 8.18 18.65
C LYS A 35 -5.14 8.65 17.87
N ALA A 36 -5.01 9.73 17.10
CA ALA A 36 -6.11 10.26 16.28
C ALA A 36 -6.51 9.28 15.18
N ILE A 37 -5.53 8.66 14.50
CA ILE A 37 -5.79 7.62 13.48
C ILE A 37 -6.50 6.42 14.10
N LYS A 38 -6.00 5.92 15.24
CA LYS A 38 -6.61 4.79 15.95
C LYS A 38 -8.06 5.09 16.36
N ALA A 39 -8.31 6.26 16.95
CA ALA A 39 -9.65 6.67 17.35
C ALA A 39 -10.60 6.78 16.14
N PHE A 40 -10.11 7.25 15.01
CA PHE A 40 -10.88 7.31 13.76
C PHE A 40 -11.19 5.89 13.22
N TYR A 41 -10.20 4.99 13.23
CA TYR A 41 -10.38 3.58 12.84
C TYR A 41 -11.43 2.88 13.71
N GLU A 42 -11.40 3.06 15.04
CA GLU A 42 -12.36 2.47 15.96
C GLU A 42 -13.80 2.91 15.69
N GLN A 43 -13.98 4.17 15.23
CA GLN A 43 -15.28 4.74 14.87
C GLN A 43 -15.76 4.39 13.46
N ALA A 44 -14.86 3.91 12.58
CA ALA A 44 -15.23 3.53 11.22
C ALA A 44 -16.19 2.33 11.23
N ASN A 45 -17.28 2.46 10.47
CA ASN A 45 -18.20 1.36 10.22
C ASN A 45 -17.58 0.32 9.28
N TYR A 46 -18.07 -0.91 9.32
CA TYR A 46 -17.73 -1.92 8.31
C TYR A 46 -18.12 -1.47 6.93
N TYR A 47 -17.23 -1.68 5.97
CA TYR A 47 -17.46 -1.39 4.57
C TYR A 47 -17.17 -2.66 3.76
N ARG A 48 -18.09 -3.06 2.87
CA ARG A 48 -18.03 -4.34 2.13
C ARG A 48 -17.73 -4.16 0.65
N GLU A 49 -17.87 -2.95 0.17
CA GLU A 49 -17.68 -2.63 -1.24
C GLU A 49 -16.21 -2.25 -1.51
N VAL A 50 -15.90 -2.07 -2.79
CA VAL A 50 -14.57 -1.60 -3.18
C VAL A 50 -14.46 -0.10 -2.84
N PRO A 51 -13.48 0.30 -2.00
CA PRO A 51 -13.37 1.68 -1.56
C PRO A 51 -13.09 2.66 -2.69
N ASN A 52 -13.47 3.90 -2.49
CA ASN A 52 -13.16 5.02 -3.39
C ASN A 52 -13.61 4.77 -4.83
N GLY A 53 -14.75 4.08 -5.02
CA GLY A 53 -15.28 3.75 -6.34
C GLY A 53 -14.35 2.89 -7.19
N GLY A 54 -13.41 2.17 -6.58
CA GLY A 54 -12.43 1.34 -7.27
C GLY A 54 -11.15 2.07 -7.71
N GLU A 55 -10.94 3.33 -7.31
CA GLU A 55 -9.66 4.02 -7.58
C GLU A 55 -8.57 3.51 -6.63
N ILE A 56 -7.84 2.50 -7.11
CA ILE A 56 -6.84 1.76 -6.33
C ILE A 56 -5.73 2.70 -5.81
N ARG A 57 -5.32 3.72 -6.59
CA ARG A 57 -4.25 4.65 -6.20
C ARG A 57 -4.67 5.51 -5.01
N VAL A 58 -5.92 6.00 -4.99
CA VAL A 58 -6.47 6.77 -3.85
C VAL A 58 -6.55 5.88 -2.62
N SER A 59 -7.08 4.67 -2.76
CA SER A 59 -7.17 3.71 -1.66
C SER A 59 -5.79 3.35 -1.10
N HIS A 60 -4.79 3.15 -1.97
CA HIS A 60 -3.41 2.90 -1.58
C HIS A 60 -2.79 4.11 -0.87
N PHE A 61 -2.95 5.31 -1.42
CA PHE A 61 -2.48 6.55 -0.80
C PHE A 61 -3.05 6.74 0.61
N LEU A 62 -4.35 6.55 0.78
CA LEU A 62 -5.00 6.65 2.09
C LEU A 62 -4.53 5.57 3.06
N ALA A 63 -4.42 4.32 2.58
CA ALA A 63 -3.95 3.20 3.40
C ALA A 63 -2.53 3.42 3.92
N GLN A 64 -1.61 3.87 3.07
CA GLN A 64 -0.22 4.16 3.44
C GLN A 64 -0.12 5.41 4.34
N THR A 65 -0.80 6.49 3.97
CA THR A 65 -0.72 7.75 4.70
C THR A 65 -1.28 7.65 6.11
N PHE A 66 -2.32 6.85 6.32
CA PHE A 66 -3.00 6.71 7.62
C PHE A 66 -2.73 5.39 8.34
N ASP A 67 -1.63 4.72 8.00
CA ASP A 67 -1.18 3.48 8.67
C ASP A 67 -2.25 2.36 8.68
N VAL A 68 -3.12 2.32 7.65
CA VAL A 68 -4.16 1.29 7.51
C VAL A 68 -3.54 -0.01 6.99
N ALA A 69 -2.68 0.09 5.98
CA ALA A 69 -1.89 -1.01 5.43
C ALA A 69 -0.52 -0.49 5.00
N ASN A 70 0.55 -1.16 5.44
CA ASN A 70 1.93 -0.70 5.22
C ASN A 70 2.69 -1.57 4.22
N GLU A 71 2.07 -2.61 3.66
CA GLU A 71 2.70 -3.50 2.70
C GLU A 71 2.54 -2.95 1.28
N GLU A 72 3.64 -2.52 0.69
CA GLU A 72 3.69 -2.02 -0.69
C GLU A 72 3.29 -3.09 -1.71
N SER A 73 3.52 -4.36 -1.40
CA SER A 73 3.12 -5.52 -2.21
C SER A 73 1.61 -5.59 -2.45
N LEU A 74 0.79 -5.07 -1.53
CA LEU A 74 -0.67 -5.06 -1.66
C LEU A 74 -1.16 -4.26 -2.88
N LEU A 75 -0.47 -3.16 -3.23
CA LEU A 75 -0.80 -2.41 -4.44
C LEU A 75 -0.59 -3.24 -5.70
N ILE A 76 0.55 -3.94 -5.78
CA ILE A 76 0.88 -4.80 -6.94
C ILE A 76 -0.16 -5.91 -7.05
N GLY A 77 -0.51 -6.55 -5.94
CA GLY A 77 -1.56 -7.57 -5.89
C GLY A 77 -2.92 -7.04 -6.37
N ALA A 78 -3.34 -5.88 -5.87
CA ALA A 78 -4.61 -5.25 -6.26
C ALA A 78 -4.63 -4.89 -7.76
N LEU A 79 -3.54 -4.37 -8.32
CA LEU A 79 -3.43 -4.08 -9.74
C LEU A 79 -3.46 -5.35 -10.61
N ILE A 80 -2.81 -6.43 -10.17
CA ILE A 80 -2.86 -7.73 -10.86
C ILE A 80 -4.29 -8.27 -10.85
N LEU A 81 -4.97 -8.26 -9.69
CA LEU A 81 -6.37 -8.68 -9.59
C LEU A 81 -7.30 -7.84 -10.47
N SER A 82 -7.10 -6.53 -10.52
CA SER A 82 -7.83 -5.65 -11.44
C SER A 82 -7.62 -6.04 -12.90
N MET A 83 -6.37 -6.32 -13.30
CA MET A 83 -6.03 -6.76 -14.65
C MET A 83 -6.61 -8.15 -14.99
N ILE A 84 -6.69 -9.06 -14.02
CA ILE A 84 -7.35 -10.36 -14.17
C ILE A 84 -8.85 -10.14 -14.43
N ASN A 85 -9.51 -9.33 -13.58
CA ASN A 85 -10.93 -9.03 -13.74
C ASN A 85 -11.26 -8.37 -15.09
N LYS A 86 -10.35 -7.56 -15.63
CA LYS A 86 -10.46 -6.95 -16.97
C LYS A 86 -10.08 -7.88 -18.13
N GLY A 87 -9.69 -9.11 -17.84
CA GLY A 87 -9.22 -10.08 -18.85
C GLY A 87 -7.91 -9.68 -19.54
N CYS A 88 -7.08 -8.89 -18.86
CA CYS A 88 -5.75 -8.54 -19.34
C CYS A 88 -4.70 -9.61 -18.97
N ILE A 89 -4.97 -10.34 -17.89
CA ILE A 89 -4.14 -11.45 -17.37
C ILE A 89 -5.07 -12.64 -17.14
N ASP A 90 -4.61 -13.84 -17.49
CA ASP A 90 -5.30 -15.10 -17.25
C ASP A 90 -4.49 -15.94 -16.25
N PRO A 91 -4.99 -16.18 -15.03
CA PRO A 91 -4.31 -17.02 -14.05
C PRO A 91 -4.44 -18.50 -14.43
N GLN A 92 -3.31 -19.16 -14.62
CA GLN A 92 -3.22 -20.58 -14.95
C GLN A 92 -2.67 -21.36 -13.76
N THR A 93 -3.42 -22.36 -13.28
CA THR A 93 -2.96 -23.23 -12.19
C THR A 93 -2.25 -24.45 -12.78
N GLU A 94 -1.01 -24.67 -12.40
CA GLU A 94 -0.25 -25.85 -12.73
C GLU A 94 -0.07 -26.73 -11.49
N GLU A 95 -0.36 -28.02 -11.63
CA GLU A 95 -0.08 -29.01 -10.60
C GLU A 95 1.21 -29.78 -10.98
N SER A 96 2.23 -29.68 -10.17
CA SER A 96 3.45 -30.44 -10.31
C SER A 96 3.61 -31.44 -9.17
N VAL A 97 4.01 -32.66 -9.49
CA VAL A 97 4.31 -33.67 -8.47
C VAL A 97 5.79 -33.53 -8.10
N GLY A 98 6.07 -33.12 -6.89
CA GLY A 98 7.45 -33.05 -6.39
C GLY A 98 8.09 -34.43 -6.18
N ALA A 99 9.41 -34.45 -6.02
CA ALA A 99 10.22 -35.68 -5.92
C ALA A 99 9.81 -36.64 -4.78
N PHE A 100 8.97 -36.22 -3.85
CA PHE A 100 8.44 -37.02 -2.74
C PHE A 100 6.92 -37.29 -2.83
N GLY A 101 6.33 -37.20 -4.04
CA GLY A 101 4.89 -37.45 -4.23
C GLY A 101 3.95 -36.36 -3.68
N LYS A 102 4.47 -35.27 -3.19
CA LYS A 102 3.66 -34.11 -2.76
C LYS A 102 3.30 -33.27 -3.99
N SER A 103 2.00 -33.09 -4.27
CA SER A 103 1.56 -32.15 -5.29
C SER A 103 1.85 -30.72 -4.84
N LYS A 104 2.52 -29.96 -5.71
CA LYS A 104 2.71 -28.52 -5.54
C LYS A 104 1.85 -27.82 -6.58
N LYS A 105 0.92 -26.99 -6.13
CA LYS A 105 0.17 -26.07 -7.00
C LYS A 105 0.97 -24.79 -7.16
N SER A 106 1.17 -24.33 -8.38
CA SER A 106 1.72 -23.02 -8.72
C SER A 106 0.73 -22.28 -9.61
N VAL A 107 0.64 -20.98 -9.44
CA VAL A 107 -0.17 -20.11 -10.28
C VAL A 107 0.77 -19.34 -11.19
N ASN A 108 0.60 -19.51 -12.50
CA ASN A 108 1.29 -18.75 -13.51
C ASN A 108 0.33 -17.70 -14.09
N LEU A 109 0.85 -16.53 -14.48
CA LEU A 109 0.05 -15.45 -15.02
C LEU A 109 0.32 -15.33 -16.52
N LYS A 110 -0.66 -15.71 -17.36
CA LYS A 110 -0.57 -15.53 -18.81
C LYS A 110 -1.00 -14.11 -19.17
N LEU A 111 -0.10 -13.38 -19.81
CA LEU A 111 -0.32 -11.99 -20.23
C LEU A 111 -1.08 -11.98 -21.57
N ILE A 112 -2.34 -11.54 -21.56
CA ILE A 112 -3.25 -11.61 -22.72
C ILE A 112 -3.27 -10.31 -23.53
N LYS A 113 -3.56 -9.19 -22.87
CA LYS A 113 -3.69 -7.89 -23.52
C LYS A 113 -3.26 -6.76 -22.59
N LYS A 114 -2.80 -5.66 -23.21
CA LYS A 114 -2.39 -4.47 -22.49
C LYS A 114 -3.61 -3.82 -21.80
N PRO A 115 -3.51 -3.42 -20.53
CA PRO A 115 -4.59 -2.72 -19.82
C PRO A 115 -4.74 -1.25 -20.29
N ASP A 116 -5.84 -0.60 -19.86
CA ASP A 116 -6.18 0.74 -20.33
C ASP A 116 -5.63 1.85 -19.41
N THR A 117 -5.56 1.62 -18.09
CA THR A 117 -5.10 2.65 -17.15
C THR A 117 -3.58 2.77 -17.12
N ASP A 118 -3.07 3.97 -16.87
CA ASP A 118 -1.63 4.22 -16.97
C ASP A 118 -0.81 3.49 -15.89
N ILE A 119 -1.34 3.36 -14.68
CA ILE A 119 -0.67 2.62 -13.62
C ILE A 119 -0.60 1.12 -13.96
N GLU A 120 -1.70 0.53 -14.45
CA GLU A 120 -1.70 -0.86 -14.89
C GLU A 120 -0.77 -1.07 -16.09
N LYS A 121 -0.71 -0.12 -17.04
CA LYS A 121 0.27 -0.17 -18.15
C LYS A 121 1.71 -0.18 -17.67
N LYS A 122 2.02 0.63 -16.65
CA LYS A 122 3.36 0.66 -16.05
C LYS A 122 3.70 -0.71 -15.45
N LEU A 123 2.80 -1.27 -14.63
CA LEU A 123 2.99 -2.60 -14.05
C LEU A 123 3.04 -3.68 -15.14
N TYR A 124 2.14 -3.68 -16.11
CA TYR A 124 2.10 -4.66 -17.19
C TYR A 124 3.43 -4.72 -17.96
N LYS A 125 4.08 -3.57 -18.21
CA LYS A 125 5.43 -3.53 -18.81
C LYS A 125 6.47 -4.25 -17.95
N VAL A 126 6.38 -4.14 -16.62
CA VAL A 126 7.26 -4.86 -15.68
C VAL A 126 7.00 -6.36 -15.79
N LEU A 127 5.72 -6.78 -15.76
CA LEU A 127 5.34 -8.19 -15.88
C LEU A 127 5.78 -8.82 -17.21
N VAL A 128 5.61 -8.10 -18.34
CA VAL A 128 6.08 -8.57 -19.66
C VAL A 128 7.60 -8.76 -19.68
N LYS A 129 8.35 -7.83 -19.08
CA LYS A 129 9.82 -7.97 -19.02
C LYS A 129 10.26 -9.11 -18.10
N ALA A 130 9.49 -9.39 -17.06
CA ALA A 130 9.78 -10.49 -16.14
C ALA A 130 9.44 -11.86 -16.75
N ALA A 131 8.30 -11.98 -17.47
CA ALA A 131 7.83 -13.21 -18.12
C ALA A 131 8.70 -13.64 -19.32
N GLY A 132 9.43 -12.70 -19.96
CA GLY A 132 10.24 -13.02 -21.13
C GLY A 132 9.42 -13.22 -22.42
N GLU A 133 9.88 -14.17 -23.27
CA GLU A 133 9.36 -14.33 -24.65
C GLU A 133 8.06 -15.14 -24.71
N ASP A 134 7.79 -16.03 -23.75
CA ASP A 134 6.61 -16.88 -23.74
C ASP A 134 5.32 -16.20 -23.24
N GLY A 135 5.46 -15.03 -22.61
CA GLY A 135 4.34 -14.25 -22.08
C GLY A 135 3.64 -14.92 -20.88
N ILE A 136 4.27 -15.91 -20.27
CA ILE A 136 3.76 -16.61 -19.07
C ILE A 136 4.67 -16.26 -17.89
N LEU A 137 4.17 -15.49 -16.95
CA LEU A 137 4.92 -15.08 -15.78
C LEU A 137 4.81 -16.11 -14.66
N GLN A 138 5.94 -16.62 -14.22
CA GLN A 138 6.06 -17.48 -13.05
C GLN A 138 6.48 -16.65 -11.83
N GLU A 139 6.10 -17.10 -10.61
CA GLU A 139 6.46 -16.46 -9.36
C GLU A 139 7.96 -16.13 -9.26
N LYS A 140 8.81 -17.14 -9.54
CA LYS A 140 10.28 -16.99 -9.47
C LYS A 140 10.86 -15.99 -10.49
N GLU A 141 10.20 -15.79 -11.60
CA GLU A 141 10.63 -14.82 -12.63
C GLU A 141 10.37 -13.40 -12.17
N LEU A 142 9.20 -13.17 -11.55
CA LEU A 142 8.89 -11.87 -10.96
C LEU A 142 9.83 -11.52 -9.81
N GLU A 143 10.09 -12.46 -8.90
CA GLU A 143 11.07 -12.27 -7.82
C GLU A 143 12.47 -11.96 -8.35
N LYS A 144 12.94 -12.73 -9.33
CA LYS A 144 14.24 -12.52 -9.96
C LYS A 144 14.34 -11.19 -10.66
N TYR A 145 13.25 -10.76 -11.33
CA TYR A 145 13.20 -9.47 -12.01
C TYR A 145 13.22 -8.33 -10.99
N ALA A 146 12.41 -8.38 -9.95
CA ALA A 146 12.35 -7.38 -8.89
C ALA A 146 13.70 -7.25 -8.16
N TYR A 147 14.39 -8.37 -7.89
CA TYR A 147 15.73 -8.36 -7.31
C TYR A 147 16.77 -7.68 -8.20
N LYS A 148 16.68 -7.87 -9.52
CA LYS A 148 17.63 -7.26 -10.50
C LYS A 148 17.31 -5.81 -10.83
N HIS A 149 16.06 -5.41 -10.70
CA HIS A 149 15.53 -4.10 -11.08
C HIS A 149 14.69 -3.46 -9.98
N PRO A 150 15.25 -3.29 -8.77
CA PRO A 150 14.51 -2.76 -7.62
C PRO A 150 13.93 -1.36 -7.89
N GLU A 151 14.65 -0.55 -8.67
CA GLU A 151 14.22 0.79 -9.08
C GLU A 151 12.93 0.78 -9.92
N SER A 152 12.69 -0.28 -10.72
CA SER A 152 11.48 -0.38 -11.53
C SER A 152 10.23 -0.57 -10.68
N VAL A 153 10.35 -1.30 -9.58
CA VAL A 153 9.27 -1.55 -8.62
C VAL A 153 9.09 -0.32 -7.72
N SER A 154 10.18 0.22 -7.17
CA SER A 154 10.13 1.42 -6.33
C SER A 154 9.49 2.61 -7.05
N ASN A 155 9.93 2.89 -8.29
CA ASN A 155 9.36 3.96 -9.11
C ASN A 155 7.86 3.75 -9.40
N LEU A 156 7.41 2.50 -9.57
CA LEU A 156 6.00 2.19 -9.76
C LEU A 156 5.19 2.56 -8.51
N LEU A 157 5.68 2.16 -7.34
CA LEU A 157 5.02 2.38 -6.05
C LEU A 157 4.98 3.86 -5.67
N GLU A 158 6.11 4.57 -5.82
CA GLU A 158 6.20 6.01 -5.58
C GLU A 158 5.26 6.80 -6.49
N ASN A 159 5.29 6.51 -7.81
CA ASN A 159 4.37 7.17 -8.75
C ASN A 159 2.90 6.89 -8.41
N ALA A 160 2.56 5.66 -7.99
CA ALA A 160 1.19 5.34 -7.62
C ALA A 160 0.72 6.10 -6.38
N LEU A 161 1.62 6.30 -5.41
CA LEU A 161 1.35 7.06 -4.20
C LEU A 161 1.13 8.55 -4.52
N ASP A 162 1.99 9.13 -5.36
CA ASP A 162 1.89 10.53 -5.79
C ASP A 162 0.63 10.76 -6.64
N ASP A 163 0.38 9.91 -7.63
CA ASP A 163 -0.84 9.95 -8.45
C ASP A 163 -2.10 9.84 -7.56
N GLY A 164 -2.10 8.94 -6.58
CA GLY A 164 -3.21 8.77 -5.65
C GLY A 164 -3.46 10.01 -4.79
N ARG A 165 -2.38 10.65 -4.33
CA ARG A 165 -2.44 11.91 -3.60
C ARG A 165 -3.01 13.05 -4.44
N GLU A 166 -2.56 13.15 -5.70
CA GLU A 166 -3.01 14.18 -6.63
C GLU A 166 -4.50 14.03 -6.92
N ILE A 167 -4.96 12.83 -7.28
CA ILE A 167 -6.38 12.53 -7.52
C ILE A 167 -7.22 12.84 -6.28
N PHE A 168 -6.75 12.46 -5.10
CA PHE A 168 -7.45 12.72 -3.85
C PHE A 168 -7.54 14.23 -3.56
N ALA A 169 -6.49 15.00 -3.88
CA ALA A 169 -6.50 16.45 -3.74
C ALA A 169 -7.46 17.12 -4.74
N GLU A 170 -7.45 16.71 -6.01
CA GLU A 170 -8.38 17.17 -7.05
C GLU A 170 -9.84 16.90 -6.67
N ASN A 171 -10.10 15.77 -6.03
CA ASN A 171 -11.41 15.38 -5.50
C ASN A 171 -11.80 16.13 -4.22
N LYS A 172 -11.02 17.14 -3.82
CA LYS A 172 -11.24 17.94 -2.59
C LYS A 172 -11.20 17.11 -1.30
N GLY A 173 -10.34 16.11 -1.25
CA GLY A 173 -10.12 15.28 -0.08
C GLY A 173 -9.43 16.02 1.08
N PHE A 174 -8.63 17.06 0.77
CA PHE A 174 -7.89 17.86 1.73
C PHE A 174 -8.52 19.23 2.02
N THR A 175 -8.34 19.72 3.26
CA THR A 175 -8.61 21.11 3.65
C THR A 175 -7.39 22.02 3.47
N GLY A 176 -6.17 21.45 3.33
CA GLY A 176 -4.90 22.15 3.23
C GLY A 176 -3.78 21.29 2.64
N HIS A 177 -2.53 21.71 2.76
CA HIS A 177 -1.42 21.17 1.98
C HIS A 177 -0.74 19.92 2.55
N SER A 178 -0.88 19.60 3.84
CA SER A 178 -0.05 18.53 4.45
C SER A 178 -0.64 17.13 4.31
N GLY A 179 -1.94 16.99 4.42
CA GLY A 179 -2.67 15.75 4.23
C GLY A 179 -2.24 14.55 5.08
N ARG A 180 -1.51 14.79 6.17
CA ARG A 180 -0.96 13.74 7.03
C ARG A 180 -1.72 13.51 8.34
N LYS A 181 -2.71 14.35 8.64
CA LYS A 181 -3.52 14.27 9.87
C LYS A 181 -4.99 14.13 9.49
N ILE A 182 -5.77 13.50 10.34
CA ILE A 182 -7.24 13.41 10.18
C ILE A 182 -7.88 14.82 10.11
N SER A 183 -7.32 15.81 10.83
CA SER A 183 -7.76 17.21 10.77
C SER A 183 -7.55 17.86 9.41
N ASP A 184 -6.65 17.36 8.59
CA ASP A 184 -6.32 17.93 7.29
C ASP A 184 -7.30 17.44 6.19
N LEU A 185 -8.17 16.47 6.53
CA LEU A 185 -9.17 15.94 5.63
C LEU A 185 -10.47 16.74 5.67
N THR A 186 -11.08 16.93 4.51
CA THR A 186 -12.47 17.41 4.39
C THR A 186 -13.45 16.37 4.91
N ALA A 187 -14.76 16.70 4.95
CA ALA A 187 -15.78 15.71 5.25
C ALA A 187 -15.74 14.55 4.24
N LYS A 188 -15.63 14.84 2.93
CA LYS A 188 -15.46 13.85 1.86
C LYS A 188 -14.21 13.01 2.04
N GLY A 189 -13.06 13.63 2.31
CA GLY A 189 -11.80 12.91 2.51
C GLY A 189 -11.83 11.98 3.74
N LYS A 190 -12.58 12.34 4.78
CA LYS A 190 -12.81 11.45 5.93
C LYS A 190 -13.73 10.27 5.58
N GLU A 191 -14.74 10.49 4.74
CA GLU A 191 -15.61 9.43 4.24
C GLU A 191 -14.81 8.42 3.40
N GLU A 192 -14.02 8.89 2.44
CA GLU A 192 -13.13 8.07 1.61
C GLU A 192 -12.10 7.28 2.45
N LEU A 193 -11.54 7.88 3.50
CA LEU A 193 -10.65 7.17 4.44
C LEU A 193 -11.44 6.13 5.26
N ALA A 194 -12.66 6.46 5.68
CA ALA A 194 -13.50 5.55 6.46
C ALA A 194 -13.89 4.31 5.65
N GLU A 195 -14.10 4.42 4.33
CA GLU A 195 -14.32 3.26 3.44
C GLU A 195 -13.11 2.31 3.46
N VAL A 196 -11.89 2.83 3.33
CA VAL A 196 -10.66 2.02 3.35
C VAL A 196 -10.48 1.34 4.71
N MET A 197 -10.67 2.08 5.80
CA MET A 197 -10.59 1.54 7.16
C MET A 197 -11.69 0.53 7.47
N GLY A 198 -12.90 0.81 6.99
CA GLY A 198 -14.07 -0.05 7.15
C GLY A 198 -13.93 -1.37 6.40
N LEU A 199 -13.36 -1.35 5.18
CA LEU A 199 -13.05 -2.58 4.45
C LEU A 199 -12.00 -3.42 5.18
N LYS A 200 -10.90 -2.81 5.64
CA LYS A 200 -9.90 -3.53 6.45
C LYS A 200 -10.55 -4.20 7.65
N LYS A 201 -11.34 -3.44 8.42
CA LYS A 201 -12.05 -3.95 9.61
C LYS A 201 -12.99 -5.09 9.26
N TYR A 202 -13.72 -4.97 8.13
CA TYR A 202 -14.58 -6.05 7.65
C TYR A 202 -13.79 -7.31 7.31
N LEU A 203 -12.67 -7.16 6.61
CA LEU A 203 -11.81 -8.29 6.24
C LEU A 203 -11.16 -8.94 7.47
N GLU A 204 -10.72 -8.18 8.46
CA GLU A 204 -10.14 -8.70 9.70
C GLU A 204 -11.16 -9.47 10.53
N ASP A 205 -12.40 -8.99 10.64
CA ASP A 205 -13.39 -9.58 11.53
C ASP A 205 -14.23 -10.69 10.87
N PHE A 206 -14.44 -10.62 9.54
CA PHE A 206 -15.36 -11.52 8.83
C PHE A 206 -14.69 -12.41 7.77
N SER A 207 -13.46 -12.11 7.35
CA SER A 207 -12.74 -13.02 6.47
C SER A 207 -11.77 -13.87 7.29
N LEU A 208 -12.07 -15.13 7.44
CA LEU A 208 -11.14 -16.14 8.01
C LEU A 208 -10.00 -16.47 7.03
N ILE A 209 -9.54 -15.48 6.24
CA ILE A 209 -8.51 -15.70 5.20
C ILE A 209 -7.22 -16.25 5.80
N SER A 210 -6.90 -15.90 7.05
CA SER A 210 -5.74 -16.45 7.76
C SER A 210 -5.85 -17.93 8.14
N GLU A 211 -7.07 -18.50 8.14
CA GLU A 211 -7.34 -19.88 8.55
C GLU A 211 -7.79 -20.78 7.38
N ARG A 212 -8.06 -20.21 6.21
CA ARG A 212 -8.50 -20.96 5.02
C ARG A 212 -7.34 -21.20 4.07
N GLU A 213 -7.22 -22.44 3.59
CA GLU A 213 -6.34 -22.74 2.47
C GLU A 213 -6.83 -21.99 1.21
N ILE A 214 -5.87 -21.55 0.35
CA ILE A 214 -6.16 -20.83 -0.90
C ILE A 214 -7.18 -21.55 -1.79
N SER A 215 -7.25 -22.89 -1.67
CA SER A 215 -8.23 -23.74 -2.37
C SER A 215 -9.69 -23.48 -1.98
N GLU A 216 -9.95 -22.95 -0.78
CA GLU A 216 -11.32 -22.66 -0.31
C GLU A 216 -11.83 -21.29 -0.75
N THR A 217 -10.93 -20.37 -1.10
CA THR A 217 -11.31 -19.01 -1.55
C THR A 217 -11.85 -18.96 -2.99
N ILE A 218 -11.70 -20.05 -3.76
CA ILE A 218 -12.16 -20.15 -5.16
C ILE A 218 -13.67 -20.45 -5.27
N ILE A 219 -14.33 -20.85 -4.17
CA ILE A 219 -15.75 -21.28 -4.18
C ILE A 219 -16.75 -20.10 -4.17
N TRP A 220 -16.31 -18.86 -4.13
CA TRP A 220 -17.18 -17.68 -4.06
C TRP A 220 -17.45 -17.01 -5.42
N GLN A 221 -17.40 -17.77 -6.51
CA GLN A 221 -17.71 -17.30 -7.88
C GLN A 221 -19.11 -17.73 -8.35
N ASP A 222 -20.12 -17.76 -7.46
CA ASP A 222 -21.53 -17.88 -7.86
C ASP A 222 -22.33 -16.64 -7.41
#